data_3ef9cdb173859362da3121625f9e254f
#
_entry.id   3ef9cdb173859362da3121625f9e254f
#
_cell.length_a   1.000
_cell.length_b   1.000
_cell.length_c   1.000
_cell.angle_alpha   90.00
_cell.angle_beta   90.00
_cell.angle_gamma   90.00
#
_symmetry.space_group_name_H-M   'P 1'
#
loop_
_entity.id
_entity.type
_entity.pdbx_description
1 polymer ?
#
loop_
_entity_poly.entity_id
_entity_poly.type
_entity_poly.pdbx_seq_one_letter_code
_entity_poly.pdbx_strand_id
1 'polypeptide(L)'
;YFDAVKVALTATPALHTTEIFGEPVYTYSYREAVIDGWLVDHDPPYLINTDFIENDAQFKKGETLAQYDPNTNELLNGAVLDDEMDFDVSEFNRKIVLPDHTHKVLEEVSTYLNPESGEKTLIFAVNDAHADRIVDTLREIYKPYGISNDAIMKITGKTAGGNKKKILQVIKQFKNNQYPNIAVTVDLLTTGIDVPAICNLVFMRKINSRILFEQMLGRATRLCPEIGKTHFNIFDAVRVYEDLDDTSNMKSVSVSKSMAELLEDLFRPGEVSKQPVKDRILARLQRKGNNLTDEQKYDVSERLGGKTIREYAKEL
;
A
#
# COMPACT_ATOMS: atom_id res chain seq x y z
N TYR A 1 11.15 -4.22 -38.07
CA TYR A 1 11.63 -2.88 -37.71
C TYR A 1 10.60 -1.88 -38.23
N PHE A 2 9.96 -1.16 -37.33
CA PHE A 2 9.04 -0.07 -37.70
C PHE A 2 9.84 1.22 -37.75
N ASP A 3 9.83 1.90 -38.88
CA ASP A 3 10.36 3.25 -39.04
C ASP A 3 9.29 4.26 -38.60
N ALA A 4 9.11 4.36 -37.27
CA ALA A 4 8.09 5.19 -36.65
C ALA A 4 8.64 5.88 -35.40
N VAL A 5 8.09 7.05 -35.10
CA VAL A 5 8.36 7.74 -33.83
C VAL A 5 7.82 6.87 -32.68
N LYS A 6 8.70 6.55 -31.72
CA LYS A 6 8.34 5.76 -30.54
C LYS A 6 8.07 6.72 -29.37
N VAL A 7 6.90 6.59 -28.76
CA VAL A 7 6.54 7.33 -27.55
C VAL A 7 6.27 6.32 -26.43
N ALA A 8 6.93 6.49 -25.29
CA ALA A 8 6.72 5.67 -24.10
C ALA A 8 6.12 6.54 -22.99
N LEU A 9 5.10 5.99 -22.30
CA LEU A 9 4.54 6.55 -21.08
C LEU A 9 4.66 5.50 -19.97
N THR A 10 5.28 5.88 -18.85
CA THR A 10 5.41 5.00 -17.69
C THR A 10 5.36 5.80 -16.40
N ALA A 11 4.72 5.26 -15.37
CA ALA A 11 4.75 5.82 -14.03
C ALA A 11 6.01 5.39 -13.24
N THR A 12 6.65 4.29 -13.66
CA THR A 12 7.79 3.68 -12.98
C THR A 12 8.89 3.36 -13.99
N PRO A 13 9.67 4.37 -14.44
CA PRO A 13 10.73 4.13 -15.40
C PRO A 13 11.81 3.20 -14.81
N ALA A 14 12.19 2.20 -15.60
CA ALA A 14 13.31 1.31 -15.29
C ALA A 14 14.56 1.75 -16.06
N LEU A 15 15.75 1.29 -15.65
CA LEU A 15 17.01 1.63 -16.31
C LEU A 15 16.98 1.36 -17.82
N HIS A 16 16.45 0.18 -18.22
CA HIS A 16 16.34 -0.17 -19.64
C HIS A 16 15.35 0.69 -20.43
N THR A 17 14.44 1.42 -19.77
CA THR A 17 13.54 2.36 -20.44
C THR A 17 14.33 3.51 -21.04
N THR A 18 15.27 4.07 -20.28
CA THR A 18 16.17 5.14 -20.71
C THR A 18 17.12 4.68 -21.83
N GLU A 19 17.58 3.44 -21.76
CA GLU A 19 18.41 2.84 -22.83
C GLU A 19 17.68 2.74 -24.17
N ILE A 20 16.36 2.46 -24.16
CA ILE A 20 15.54 2.27 -25.37
C ILE A 20 14.98 3.59 -25.91
N PHE A 21 14.56 4.51 -25.04
CA PHE A 21 13.80 5.70 -25.39
C PHE A 21 14.57 7.01 -25.17
N GLY A 22 15.74 6.96 -24.52
CA GLY A 22 16.50 8.14 -24.09
C GLY A 22 15.95 8.74 -22.79
N GLU A 23 16.47 9.92 -22.43
CA GLU A 23 16.01 10.66 -21.26
C GLU A 23 14.55 11.11 -21.42
N PRO A 24 13.77 11.16 -20.31
CA PRO A 24 12.37 11.62 -20.34
C PRO A 24 12.27 13.05 -20.88
N VAL A 25 11.41 13.26 -21.86
CA VAL A 25 11.08 14.60 -22.38
C VAL A 25 10.27 15.43 -21.36
N TYR A 26 9.50 14.75 -20.53
CA TYR A 26 8.70 15.34 -19.46
C TYR A 26 8.57 14.37 -18.30
N THR A 27 8.70 14.89 -17.09
CA THR A 27 8.51 14.14 -15.85
C THR A 27 7.48 14.88 -14.99
N TYR A 28 6.48 14.14 -14.49
CA TYR A 28 5.52 14.61 -13.52
C TYR A 28 5.52 13.65 -12.34
N SER A 29 6.13 14.07 -11.25
CA SER A 29 6.40 13.21 -10.10
C SER A 29 5.15 12.94 -9.26
N TYR A 30 5.18 11.85 -8.47
CA TYR A 30 4.16 11.56 -7.45
C TYR A 30 3.97 12.75 -6.51
N ARG A 31 5.05 13.36 -6.06
CA ARG A 31 5.04 14.53 -5.18
C ARG A 31 4.27 15.71 -5.79
N GLU A 32 4.55 16.04 -7.04
CA GLU A 32 3.83 17.10 -7.77
C GLU A 32 2.36 16.77 -7.91
N ALA A 33 2.02 15.51 -8.24
CA ALA A 33 0.65 15.07 -8.39
C ALA A 33 -0.15 15.12 -7.06
N VAL A 34 0.50 14.86 -5.93
CA VAL A 34 -0.11 15.02 -4.58
C VAL A 34 -0.31 16.50 -4.26
N ILE A 35 0.71 17.35 -4.48
CA ILE A 35 0.63 18.80 -4.25
C ILE A 35 -0.45 19.45 -5.13
N ASP A 36 -0.54 19.00 -6.37
CA ASP A 36 -1.58 19.44 -7.32
C ASP A 36 -2.98 18.87 -7.01
N GLY A 37 -3.09 17.92 -6.07
CA GLY A 37 -4.36 17.32 -5.65
C GLY A 37 -4.96 16.35 -6.66
N TRP A 38 -4.14 15.77 -7.55
CA TRP A 38 -4.55 14.71 -8.48
C TRP A 38 -4.44 13.31 -7.88
N LEU A 39 -3.57 13.14 -6.89
CA LEU A 39 -3.40 11.91 -6.15
C LEU A 39 -3.54 12.18 -4.65
N VAL A 40 -3.93 11.17 -3.89
CA VAL A 40 -3.84 11.18 -2.43
C VAL A 40 -2.47 10.71 -1.99
N ASP A 41 -1.99 11.29 -0.90
CA ASP A 41 -0.78 10.88 -0.21
C ASP A 41 -1.06 9.76 0.80
N HIS A 42 -0.02 9.13 1.30
CA HIS A 42 -0.09 8.22 2.44
C HIS A 42 0.47 8.87 3.70
N ASP A 43 -0.01 8.41 4.85
CA ASP A 43 0.61 8.71 6.13
C ASP A 43 1.88 7.85 6.31
N PRO A 44 2.78 8.20 7.24
CA PRO A 44 3.89 7.33 7.61
C PRO A 44 3.38 5.91 7.88
N PRO A 45 4.08 4.86 7.45
CA PRO A 45 3.58 3.51 7.57
C PRO A 45 3.44 3.09 9.04
N TYR A 46 2.40 2.31 9.30
CA TYR A 46 2.25 1.59 10.56
C TYR A 46 3.14 0.36 10.50
N LEU A 47 4.24 0.37 11.27
CA LEU A 47 5.11 -0.78 11.42
C LEU A 47 4.46 -1.76 12.40
N ILE A 48 4.11 -2.94 11.92
CA ILE A 48 3.53 -4.00 12.74
C ILE A 48 4.69 -4.82 13.31
N ASN A 49 5.07 -4.49 14.53
CA ASN A 49 6.14 -5.19 15.23
C ASN A 49 5.60 -6.45 15.91
N THR A 50 6.24 -7.58 15.65
CA THR A 50 6.03 -8.83 16.37
C THR A 50 7.35 -9.28 16.96
N ASP A 51 7.30 -10.10 18.02
CA ASP A 51 8.51 -10.65 18.67
C ASP A 51 9.45 -11.33 17.66
N PHE A 52 8.89 -11.90 16.58
CA PHE A 52 9.65 -12.54 15.51
C PHE A 52 10.38 -11.56 14.59
N ILE A 53 9.90 -10.32 14.48
CA ILE A 53 10.54 -9.28 13.67
C ILE A 53 11.65 -8.59 14.46
N GLU A 54 11.45 -8.42 15.76
CA GLU A 54 12.42 -7.74 16.63
C GLU A 54 13.66 -8.59 16.96
N ASN A 55 13.49 -9.93 17.03
CA ASN A 55 14.53 -10.82 17.52
C ASN A 55 15.00 -11.87 16.50
N ASP A 56 14.68 -11.72 15.22
CA ASP A 56 14.74 -12.78 14.22
C ASP A 56 14.09 -14.11 14.71
N ALA A 57 13.47 -14.87 13.86
CA ALA A 57 12.79 -16.09 14.29
C ALA A 57 13.83 -17.16 14.63
N GLN A 58 14.12 -17.32 15.92
CA GLN A 58 15.04 -18.34 16.46
C GLN A 58 14.26 -19.60 16.82
N PHE A 59 14.66 -20.72 16.24
CA PHE A 59 14.06 -22.01 16.50
C PHE A 59 15.08 -22.93 17.12
N LYS A 60 14.68 -23.64 18.20
CA LYS A 60 15.55 -24.53 18.92
C LYS A 60 15.55 -25.91 18.28
N LYS A 61 16.65 -26.62 18.48
CA LYS A 61 16.75 -28.05 18.15
C LYS A 61 15.58 -28.83 18.76
N GLY A 62 14.94 -29.64 17.94
CA GLY A 62 13.77 -30.45 18.32
C GLY A 62 12.42 -29.78 18.10
N GLU A 63 12.35 -28.51 17.71
CA GLU A 63 11.11 -27.86 17.29
C GLU A 63 10.67 -28.35 15.92
N THR A 64 9.36 -28.44 15.71
CA THR A 64 8.77 -28.86 14.44
C THR A 64 8.37 -27.63 13.63
N LEU A 65 8.99 -27.45 12.46
CA LEU A 65 8.67 -26.39 11.53
C LEU A 65 7.97 -26.92 10.30
N ALA A 66 6.86 -26.30 9.96
CA ALA A 66 6.26 -26.50 8.65
C ALA A 66 7.00 -25.63 7.62
N GLN A 67 7.41 -26.23 6.51
CA GLN A 67 8.15 -25.58 5.43
C GLN A 67 7.38 -25.66 4.12
N TYR A 68 7.64 -24.73 3.20
CA TYR A 68 7.15 -24.83 1.83
C TYR A 68 8.16 -25.59 0.97
N ASP A 69 7.66 -26.48 0.10
CA ASP A 69 8.48 -27.06 -0.98
C ASP A 69 8.94 -25.93 -1.92
N PRO A 70 10.25 -25.75 -2.12
CA PRO A 70 10.77 -24.67 -2.95
C PRO A 70 10.40 -24.80 -4.44
N ASN A 71 10.02 -25.99 -4.91
CA ASN A 71 9.68 -26.23 -6.30
C ASN A 71 8.17 -26.16 -6.55
N THR A 72 7.35 -26.74 -5.65
CA THR A 72 5.89 -26.82 -5.83
C THR A 72 5.16 -25.72 -5.08
N ASN A 73 5.83 -25.09 -4.11
CA ASN A 73 5.24 -24.12 -3.20
C ASN A 73 4.07 -24.70 -2.37
N GLU A 74 4.10 -26.02 -2.16
CA GLU A 74 3.17 -26.75 -1.32
C GLU A 74 3.69 -26.84 0.12
N LEU A 75 2.78 -26.90 1.08
CA LEU A 75 3.13 -27.05 2.48
C LEU A 75 3.60 -28.45 2.76
N LEU A 76 4.85 -28.59 3.20
CA LEU A 76 5.40 -29.84 3.71
C LEU A 76 5.07 -29.98 5.20
N ASN A 77 4.66 -31.18 5.60
CA ASN A 77 4.51 -31.50 7.03
C ASN A 77 5.86 -31.31 7.74
N GLY A 78 5.78 -30.67 8.91
CA GLY A 78 6.96 -30.19 9.62
C GLY A 78 8.04 -31.24 9.85
N ALA A 79 9.24 -30.90 9.48
CA ALA A 79 10.43 -31.61 9.90
C ALA A 79 10.85 -31.14 11.29
N VAL A 80 11.29 -32.07 12.12
CA VAL A 80 11.94 -31.75 13.41
C VAL A 80 13.33 -31.21 13.11
N LEU A 81 13.65 -30.05 13.68
CA LEU A 81 14.94 -29.41 13.47
C LEU A 81 16.06 -30.24 14.14
N ASP A 82 17.07 -30.59 13.36
CA ASP A 82 18.26 -31.31 13.85
C ASP A 82 19.23 -30.39 14.59
N ASP A 83 19.14 -29.07 14.39
CA ASP A 83 19.96 -28.03 15.00
C ASP A 83 19.19 -26.70 15.18
N GLU A 84 19.79 -25.75 15.93
CA GLU A 84 19.24 -24.40 16.05
C GLU A 84 19.32 -23.69 14.69
N MET A 85 18.23 -22.99 14.29
CA MET A 85 18.17 -22.25 13.04
C MET A 85 17.54 -20.88 13.27
N ASP A 86 18.16 -19.87 12.67
CA ASP A 86 17.66 -18.50 12.60
C ASP A 86 17.11 -18.22 11.21
N PHE A 87 15.95 -17.56 11.15
CA PHE A 87 15.33 -17.17 9.89
C PHE A 87 15.09 -15.67 9.85
N ASP A 88 15.53 -15.03 8.76
CA ASP A 88 15.26 -13.64 8.48
C ASP A 88 13.79 -13.40 8.08
N VAL A 89 13.28 -12.20 8.35
CA VAL A 89 11.91 -11.78 7.97
C VAL A 89 11.57 -12.04 6.49
N SER A 90 12.57 -11.98 5.60
CA SER A 90 12.39 -12.26 4.17
C SER A 90 12.05 -13.72 3.86
N GLU A 91 12.28 -14.62 4.82
CA GLU A 91 12.04 -16.06 4.70
C GLU A 91 10.66 -16.47 5.28
N PHE A 92 10.02 -15.57 6.07
CA PHE A 92 8.71 -15.80 6.68
C PHE A 92 7.64 -16.07 5.62
N ASN A 93 6.88 -17.14 5.84
CA ASN A 93 5.86 -17.65 4.93
C ASN A 93 6.33 -17.93 3.49
N ARG A 94 7.61 -17.82 3.21
CA ARG A 94 8.27 -18.22 1.98
C ARG A 94 8.99 -19.56 2.10
N LYS A 95 9.87 -19.70 3.10
CA LYS A 95 10.58 -20.94 3.40
C LYS A 95 9.97 -21.65 4.59
N ILE A 96 9.63 -20.90 5.63
CA ILE A 96 9.01 -21.38 6.86
C ILE A 96 7.60 -20.85 6.99
N VAL A 97 6.73 -21.62 7.62
CA VAL A 97 5.35 -21.23 7.92
C VAL A 97 5.26 -20.78 9.35
N LEU A 98 4.87 -19.53 9.57
CA LEU A 98 4.67 -18.94 10.90
C LEU A 98 3.20 -18.57 11.11
N PRO A 99 2.34 -19.55 11.51
CA PRO A 99 0.92 -19.28 11.73
C PRO A 99 0.69 -18.21 12.79
N ASP A 100 1.42 -18.28 13.90
CA ASP A 100 1.29 -17.34 15.02
C ASP A 100 1.69 -15.91 14.62
N HIS A 101 2.75 -15.76 13.81
CA HIS A 101 3.12 -14.47 13.26
C HIS A 101 2.01 -13.90 12.37
N THR A 102 1.51 -14.71 11.42
CA THR A 102 0.40 -14.31 10.54
C THR A 102 -0.82 -13.90 11.35
N HIS A 103 -1.19 -14.67 12.39
CA HIS A 103 -2.34 -14.38 13.24
C HIS A 103 -2.14 -13.07 14.02
N LYS A 104 -1.01 -12.87 14.69
CA LYS A 104 -0.72 -11.65 15.46
C LYS A 104 -0.73 -10.39 14.59
N VAL A 105 -0.12 -10.46 13.40
CA VAL A 105 -0.15 -9.34 12.44
C VAL A 105 -1.58 -9.00 12.05
N LEU A 106 -2.40 -10.00 11.73
CA LEU A 106 -3.79 -9.78 11.31
C LEU A 106 -4.69 -9.33 12.45
N GLU A 107 -4.46 -9.80 13.67
CA GLU A 107 -5.12 -9.29 14.88
C GLU A 107 -4.88 -7.78 15.05
N GLU A 108 -3.61 -7.35 15.01
CA GLU A 108 -3.24 -5.95 15.10
C GLU A 108 -3.86 -5.13 13.96
N VAL A 109 -3.65 -5.54 12.71
CA VAL A 109 -4.18 -4.84 11.53
C VAL A 109 -5.71 -4.76 11.56
N SER A 110 -6.39 -5.80 12.03
CA SER A 110 -7.87 -5.85 12.08
C SER A 110 -8.47 -4.75 12.96
N THR A 111 -7.72 -4.22 13.93
CA THR A 111 -8.18 -3.13 14.79
C THR A 111 -8.33 -1.80 14.05
N TYR A 112 -7.62 -1.64 12.93
CA TYR A 112 -7.65 -0.44 12.08
C TYR A 112 -8.60 -0.58 10.89
N LEU A 113 -9.04 -1.80 10.55
CA LEU A 113 -9.86 -2.06 9.38
C LEU A 113 -11.33 -2.20 9.76
N ASN A 114 -12.19 -1.58 8.95
CA ASN A 114 -13.64 -1.78 9.04
C ASN A 114 -14.17 -2.39 7.73
N PRO A 115 -14.41 -3.72 7.67
CA PRO A 115 -14.89 -4.38 6.46
C PRO A 115 -16.29 -3.97 6.00
N GLU A 116 -17.05 -3.22 6.82
CA GLU A 116 -18.35 -2.68 6.46
C GLU A 116 -18.31 -1.26 5.93
N SER A 117 -17.13 -0.62 5.98
CA SER A 117 -16.94 0.73 5.43
C SER A 117 -16.86 0.74 3.90
N GLY A 118 -16.90 1.94 3.31
CA GLY A 118 -16.62 2.13 1.88
C GLY A 118 -15.13 1.96 1.53
N GLU A 119 -14.24 1.96 2.51
CA GLU A 119 -12.80 1.83 2.33
C GLU A 119 -12.41 0.38 2.06
N LYS A 120 -11.66 0.15 0.99
CA LYS A 120 -11.19 -1.18 0.63
C LYS A 120 -9.75 -1.41 1.05
N THR A 121 -9.47 -2.66 1.39
CA THR A 121 -8.16 -3.12 1.82
C THR A 121 -7.56 -4.10 0.82
N LEU A 122 -6.26 -3.94 0.55
CA LEU A 122 -5.48 -4.86 -0.27
C LEU A 122 -4.32 -5.42 0.55
N ILE A 123 -4.29 -6.74 0.73
CA ILE A 123 -3.26 -7.46 1.48
C ILE A 123 -2.37 -8.23 0.51
N PHE A 124 -1.06 -8.02 0.60
CA PHE A 124 -0.06 -8.70 -0.24
C PHE A 124 0.53 -9.91 0.49
N ALA A 125 0.18 -11.09 0.02
CA ALA A 125 0.66 -12.37 0.54
C ALA A 125 1.92 -12.83 -0.19
N VAL A 126 2.70 -13.70 0.46
CA VAL A 126 3.92 -14.29 -0.12
C VAL A 126 3.61 -15.20 -1.28
N ASN A 127 2.62 -16.09 -1.11
CA ASN A 127 2.18 -17.09 -2.07
C ASN A 127 0.69 -17.40 -1.89
N ASP A 128 0.18 -18.30 -2.73
CA ASP A 128 -1.25 -18.64 -2.77
C ASP A 128 -1.73 -19.33 -1.47
N ALA A 129 -0.90 -20.19 -0.89
CA ALA A 129 -1.21 -20.88 0.37
C ALA A 129 -1.20 -19.90 1.57
N HIS A 130 -0.27 -18.93 1.57
CA HIS A 130 -0.29 -17.84 2.56
C HIS A 130 -1.54 -16.97 2.40
N ALA A 131 -1.96 -16.70 1.16
CA ALA A 131 -3.18 -15.95 0.91
C ALA A 131 -4.44 -16.66 1.44
N ASP A 132 -4.54 -17.98 1.30
CA ASP A 132 -5.63 -18.77 1.89
C ASP A 132 -5.63 -18.66 3.42
N ARG A 133 -4.47 -18.81 4.06
CA ARG A 133 -4.33 -18.67 5.51
C ARG A 133 -4.76 -17.29 6.00
N ILE A 134 -4.33 -16.21 5.31
CA ILE A 134 -4.75 -14.85 5.65
C ILE A 134 -6.27 -14.71 5.60
N VAL A 135 -6.92 -15.24 4.55
CA VAL A 135 -8.38 -15.19 4.42
C VAL A 135 -9.06 -15.93 5.55
N ASP A 136 -8.60 -17.15 5.86
CA ASP A 136 -9.21 -17.97 6.92
C ASP A 136 -9.02 -17.32 8.29
N THR A 137 -7.82 -16.84 8.60
CA THR A 137 -7.53 -16.13 9.86
C THR A 137 -8.38 -14.87 10.03
N LEU A 138 -8.51 -14.04 8.98
CA LEU A 138 -9.35 -12.84 9.06
C LEU A 138 -10.84 -13.18 9.25
N ARG A 139 -11.33 -14.24 8.61
CA ARG A 139 -12.70 -14.71 8.82
C ARG A 139 -12.94 -15.17 10.26
N GLU A 140 -11.96 -15.83 10.87
CA GLU A 140 -12.02 -16.21 12.29
C GLU A 140 -12.01 -14.96 13.19
N ILE A 141 -11.12 -14.00 12.95
CA ILE A 141 -11.04 -12.75 13.72
C ILE A 141 -12.35 -11.96 13.63
N TYR A 142 -12.94 -11.85 12.45
CA TYR A 142 -14.15 -11.05 12.26
C TYR A 142 -15.48 -11.78 12.56
N LYS A 143 -15.45 -13.10 12.73
CA LYS A 143 -16.64 -13.91 13.05
C LYS A 143 -17.39 -13.44 14.31
N PRO A 144 -16.73 -13.10 15.44
CA PRO A 144 -17.43 -12.58 16.63
C PRO A 144 -18.17 -11.26 16.41
N TYR A 145 -17.74 -10.48 15.39
CA TYR A 145 -18.32 -9.19 15.04
C TYR A 145 -19.46 -9.31 14.01
N GLY A 146 -19.80 -10.52 13.58
CA GLY A 146 -20.89 -10.76 12.63
C GLY A 146 -20.59 -10.38 11.19
N ILE A 147 -19.31 -10.14 10.83
CA ILE A 147 -18.91 -9.80 9.48
C ILE A 147 -19.07 -11.01 8.56
N SER A 148 -19.69 -10.78 7.38
CA SER A 148 -19.86 -11.83 6.37
C SER A 148 -18.52 -12.35 5.85
N ASN A 149 -18.41 -13.66 5.65
CA ASN A 149 -17.25 -14.28 5.00
C ASN A 149 -17.00 -13.73 3.58
N ASP A 150 -18.03 -13.21 2.91
CA ASP A 150 -17.91 -12.61 1.57
C ASP A 150 -17.17 -11.26 1.59
N ALA A 151 -17.01 -10.66 2.77
CA ALA A 151 -16.24 -9.43 2.94
C ALA A 151 -14.75 -9.64 2.66
N ILE A 152 -14.24 -10.88 2.80
CA ILE A 152 -12.82 -11.21 2.69
C ILE A 152 -12.64 -12.26 1.59
N MET A 153 -11.84 -11.95 0.58
CA MET A 153 -11.66 -12.83 -0.57
C MET A 153 -10.21 -12.87 -1.07
N LYS A 154 -9.76 -14.07 -1.43
CA LYS A 154 -8.52 -14.27 -2.19
C LYS A 154 -8.74 -13.92 -3.66
N ILE A 155 -7.88 -13.05 -4.22
CA ILE A 155 -7.89 -12.67 -5.63
C ILE A 155 -6.48 -12.86 -6.19
N THR A 156 -6.21 -14.05 -6.70
CA THR A 156 -4.91 -14.45 -7.28
C THR A 156 -5.10 -15.06 -8.66
N GLY A 157 -4.00 -15.36 -9.35
CA GLY A 157 -4.05 -16.06 -10.64
C GLY A 157 -4.68 -17.47 -10.57
N LYS A 158 -4.75 -18.08 -9.38
CA LYS A 158 -5.41 -19.37 -9.14
C LYS A 158 -6.89 -19.25 -8.72
N THR A 159 -7.39 -18.05 -8.47
CA THR A 159 -8.80 -17.80 -8.14
C THR A 159 -9.70 -18.39 -9.22
N ALA A 160 -10.80 -19.02 -8.80
CA ALA A 160 -11.76 -19.68 -9.70
C ALA A 160 -11.11 -20.69 -10.68
N GLY A 161 -10.09 -21.43 -10.21
CA GLY A 161 -9.36 -22.42 -11.01
C GLY A 161 -8.54 -21.81 -12.14
N GLY A 162 -8.10 -20.54 -12.00
CA GLY A 162 -7.30 -19.84 -13.01
C GLY A 162 -8.10 -19.33 -14.22
N ASN A 163 -9.44 -19.37 -14.17
CA ASN A 163 -10.28 -18.89 -15.25
C ASN A 163 -10.27 -17.35 -15.33
N LYS A 164 -9.59 -16.80 -16.35
CA LYS A 164 -9.39 -15.36 -16.53
C LYS A 164 -10.68 -14.56 -16.53
N LYS A 165 -11.77 -15.06 -17.15
CA LYS A 165 -13.07 -14.37 -17.17
C LYS A 165 -13.68 -14.26 -15.78
N LYS A 166 -13.62 -15.35 -14.99
CA LYS A 166 -14.11 -15.37 -13.62
C LYS A 166 -13.26 -14.50 -12.71
N ILE A 167 -11.93 -14.49 -12.87
CA ILE A 167 -11.02 -13.61 -12.15
C ILE A 167 -11.38 -12.14 -12.41
N LEU A 168 -11.58 -11.74 -13.66
CA LEU A 168 -11.99 -10.39 -14.02
C LEU A 168 -13.37 -10.01 -13.42
N GLN A 169 -14.28 -10.98 -13.31
CA GLN A 169 -15.58 -10.78 -12.67
C GLN A 169 -15.42 -10.50 -11.17
N VAL A 170 -14.58 -11.27 -10.47
CA VAL A 170 -14.26 -11.06 -9.05
C VAL A 170 -13.60 -9.68 -8.82
N ILE A 171 -12.69 -9.30 -9.71
CA ILE A 171 -12.06 -7.97 -9.67
C ILE A 171 -13.10 -6.85 -9.84
N LYS A 172 -14.07 -7.03 -10.76
CA LYS A 172 -15.18 -6.07 -10.91
C LYS A 172 -16.07 -6.02 -9.67
N GLN A 173 -16.33 -7.15 -9.02
CA GLN A 173 -17.05 -7.18 -7.74
C GLN A 173 -16.27 -6.43 -6.67
N PHE A 174 -14.96 -6.68 -6.53
CA PHE A 174 -14.12 -5.94 -5.59
C PHE A 174 -14.14 -4.43 -5.85
N LYS A 175 -14.19 -4.00 -7.10
CA LYS A 175 -14.26 -2.58 -7.46
C LYS A 175 -15.61 -1.94 -7.12
N ASN A 176 -16.71 -2.59 -7.48
CA ASN A 176 -18.02 -1.93 -7.61
C ASN A 176 -19.00 -2.29 -6.49
N ASN A 177 -18.79 -3.41 -5.78
CA ASN A 177 -19.70 -3.87 -4.75
C ASN A 177 -19.14 -3.55 -3.36
N GLN A 178 -20.00 -3.52 -2.33
CA GLN A 178 -19.54 -3.43 -0.95
C GLN A 178 -18.61 -4.60 -0.62
N TYR A 179 -18.98 -5.82 -0.97
CA TYR A 179 -18.17 -7.02 -0.79
C TYR A 179 -17.66 -7.58 -2.13
N PRO A 180 -16.42 -8.14 -2.15
CA PRO A 180 -15.46 -8.16 -1.06
C PRO A 180 -14.96 -6.76 -0.72
N ASN A 181 -14.68 -6.53 0.56
CA ASN A 181 -14.07 -5.29 1.07
C ASN A 181 -12.55 -5.47 1.25
N ILE A 182 -12.12 -6.65 1.72
CA ILE A 182 -10.72 -7.02 1.88
C ILE A 182 -10.35 -8.03 0.79
N ALA A 183 -9.37 -7.67 -0.03
CA ALA A 183 -8.80 -8.55 -1.05
C ALA A 183 -7.39 -8.99 -0.65
N VAL A 184 -7.13 -10.31 -0.66
CA VAL A 184 -5.81 -10.88 -0.43
C VAL A 184 -5.25 -11.35 -1.76
N THR A 185 -4.07 -10.85 -2.14
CA THR A 185 -3.44 -11.12 -3.43
C THR A 185 -1.97 -11.49 -3.29
N VAL A 186 -1.42 -12.14 -4.31
CA VAL A 186 0.03 -12.33 -4.45
C VAL A 186 0.58 -11.28 -5.43
N ASP A 187 0.26 -11.40 -6.72
CA ASP A 187 0.79 -10.51 -7.76
C ASP A 187 -0.30 -9.93 -8.67
N LEU A 188 -1.48 -10.56 -8.73
CA LEU A 188 -2.48 -10.24 -9.74
C LEU A 188 -2.96 -8.79 -9.71
N LEU A 189 -3.08 -8.21 -8.51
CA LEU A 189 -3.58 -6.86 -8.31
C LEU A 189 -2.47 -5.77 -8.37
N THR A 190 -1.23 -6.15 -8.72
CA THR A 190 -0.13 -5.19 -8.86
C THR A 190 -0.18 -4.44 -10.20
N THR A 191 -0.83 -5.01 -11.22
CA THR A 191 -0.93 -4.43 -12.56
C THR A 191 -2.37 -4.25 -13.02
N GLY A 192 -2.67 -3.10 -13.67
CA GLY A 192 -3.89 -2.89 -14.47
C GLY A 192 -5.22 -2.79 -13.73
N ILE A 193 -5.27 -2.79 -12.40
CA ILE A 193 -6.51 -2.69 -11.64
C ILE A 193 -6.76 -1.27 -11.17
N ASP A 194 -7.98 -0.79 -11.45
CA ASP A 194 -8.45 0.52 -11.09
C ASP A 194 -9.57 0.40 -10.04
N VAL A 195 -9.20 0.49 -8.77
CA VAL A 195 -10.12 0.49 -7.61
C VAL A 195 -9.82 1.72 -6.74
N PRO A 196 -10.46 2.87 -6.99
CA PRO A 196 -10.18 4.11 -6.27
C PRO A 196 -10.40 4.01 -4.75
N ALA A 197 -11.35 3.19 -4.33
CA ALA A 197 -11.71 3.00 -2.93
C ALA A 197 -10.66 2.25 -2.09
N ILE A 198 -9.52 1.80 -2.66
CA ILE A 198 -8.43 1.21 -1.86
C ILE A 198 -7.82 2.29 -0.97
N CYS A 199 -8.02 2.16 0.33
CA CYS A 199 -7.49 3.06 1.36
C CYS A 199 -6.44 2.40 2.26
N ASN A 200 -6.33 1.07 2.25
CA ASN A 200 -5.43 0.34 3.12
C ASN A 200 -4.61 -0.67 2.31
N LEU A 201 -3.29 -0.59 2.45
CA LEU A 201 -2.33 -1.54 1.89
C LEU A 201 -1.64 -2.27 3.04
N VAL A 202 -1.63 -3.60 3.01
CA VAL A 202 -0.99 -4.43 4.04
C VAL A 202 0.08 -5.28 3.39
N PHE A 203 1.32 -5.07 3.79
CA PHE A 203 2.47 -5.82 3.31
C PHE A 203 2.80 -6.96 4.27
N MET A 204 2.52 -8.18 3.83
CA MET A 204 2.89 -9.43 4.53
C MET A 204 3.89 -10.25 3.71
N ARG A 205 4.52 -9.63 2.70
CA ARG A 205 5.60 -10.20 1.89
C ARG A 205 6.74 -9.20 1.72
N LYS A 206 7.98 -9.68 1.78
CA LYS A 206 9.14 -8.89 1.44
C LYS A 206 9.18 -8.60 -0.07
N ILE A 207 9.54 -7.39 -0.42
CA ILE A 207 9.64 -6.91 -1.81
C ILE A 207 11.02 -6.28 -1.97
N ASN A 208 11.80 -6.77 -2.93
CA ASN A 208 13.14 -6.26 -3.21
C ASN A 208 13.19 -5.36 -4.46
N SER A 209 12.04 -5.20 -5.14
CA SER A 209 11.94 -4.38 -6.35
C SER A 209 11.25 -3.05 -6.05
N ARG A 210 11.98 -1.95 -6.18
CA ARG A 210 11.43 -0.59 -6.11
C ARG A 210 10.23 -0.40 -7.05
N ILE A 211 10.35 -0.86 -8.28
CA ILE A 211 9.29 -0.72 -9.29
C ILE A 211 8.02 -1.44 -8.85
N LEU A 212 8.15 -2.68 -8.35
CA LEU A 212 7.00 -3.45 -7.87
C LEU A 212 6.35 -2.78 -6.65
N PHE A 213 7.16 -2.28 -5.72
CA PHE A 213 6.69 -1.55 -4.54
C PHE A 213 5.91 -0.29 -4.94
N GLU A 214 6.45 0.56 -5.83
CA GLU A 214 5.77 1.74 -6.33
C GLU A 214 4.47 1.41 -7.09
N GLN A 215 4.44 0.30 -7.83
CA GLN A 215 3.22 -0.19 -8.47
C GLN A 215 2.16 -0.61 -7.45
N MET A 216 2.56 -1.21 -6.32
CA MET A 216 1.64 -1.56 -5.23
C MET A 216 1.11 -0.31 -4.53
N LEU A 217 1.97 0.66 -4.17
CA LEU A 217 1.55 1.94 -3.61
C LEU A 217 0.59 2.67 -4.55
N GLY A 218 0.89 2.68 -5.85
CA GLY A 218 0.08 3.31 -6.89
C GLY A 218 -1.37 2.79 -6.97
N ARG A 219 -1.69 1.62 -6.38
CA ARG A 219 -3.07 1.13 -6.30
C ARG A 219 -3.95 1.95 -5.37
N ALA A 220 -3.36 2.61 -4.38
CA ALA A 220 -4.08 3.38 -3.38
C ALA A 220 -4.00 4.90 -3.56
N THR A 221 -3.26 5.40 -4.54
CA THR A 221 -3.06 6.87 -4.72
C THR A 221 -4.26 7.61 -5.31
N ARG A 222 -5.25 6.90 -5.84
CA ARG A 222 -6.38 7.55 -6.55
C ARG A 222 -7.33 8.26 -5.59
N LEU A 223 -7.86 9.38 -6.06
CA LEU A 223 -8.97 10.08 -5.42
C LEU A 223 -10.22 9.20 -5.43
N CYS A 224 -11.00 9.25 -4.36
CA CYS A 224 -12.32 8.62 -4.26
C CYS A 224 -13.24 9.52 -3.41
N PRO A 225 -13.79 10.60 -4.01
CA PRO A 225 -14.64 11.56 -3.29
C PRO A 225 -15.89 10.91 -2.71
N GLU A 226 -16.39 9.84 -3.34
CA GLU A 226 -17.61 9.13 -2.95
C GLU A 226 -17.53 8.57 -1.52
N ILE A 227 -16.34 8.25 -1.06
CA ILE A 227 -16.08 7.76 0.31
C ILE A 227 -15.31 8.77 1.17
N GLY A 228 -15.11 10.00 0.66
CA GLY A 228 -14.34 11.03 1.37
C GLY A 228 -12.85 10.69 1.54
N LYS A 229 -12.27 9.93 0.61
CA LYS A 229 -10.87 9.49 0.69
C LYS A 229 -9.90 10.66 0.62
N THR A 230 -9.07 10.83 1.64
CA THR A 230 -8.09 11.92 1.79
C THR A 230 -6.65 11.47 1.79
N HIS A 231 -6.43 10.21 2.13
CA HIS A 231 -5.14 9.55 2.21
C HIS A 231 -5.34 8.04 2.10
N PHE A 232 -4.24 7.32 2.11
CA PHE A 232 -4.25 5.88 2.31
C PHE A 232 -3.24 5.47 3.38
N ASN A 233 -3.48 4.32 3.99
CA ASN A 233 -2.66 3.75 5.04
C ASN A 233 -1.80 2.63 4.50
N ILE A 234 -0.60 2.50 5.05
CA ILE A 234 0.33 1.42 4.80
C ILE A 234 0.56 0.69 6.12
N PHE A 235 0.29 -0.61 6.16
CA PHE A 235 0.61 -1.50 7.27
C PHE A 235 1.74 -2.42 6.83
N ASP A 236 2.89 -2.28 7.44
CA ASP A 236 4.11 -2.99 7.05
C ASP A 236 4.51 -3.98 8.13
N ALA A 237 4.28 -5.27 7.85
CA ALA A 237 4.62 -6.38 8.75
C ALA A 237 5.95 -7.07 8.38
N VAL A 238 6.73 -6.51 7.44
CA VAL A 238 7.95 -7.14 6.92
C VAL A 238 9.05 -6.12 6.58
N ARG A 239 8.94 -4.88 7.07
CA ARG A 239 9.89 -3.78 6.86
C ARG A 239 10.23 -3.49 5.39
N VAL A 240 9.26 -3.61 4.51
CA VAL A 240 9.43 -3.29 3.08
C VAL A 240 9.62 -1.80 2.87
N TYR A 241 8.88 -0.98 3.63
CA TYR A 241 8.93 0.46 3.49
C TYR A 241 10.31 1.01 3.90
N GLU A 242 10.84 0.57 5.04
CA GLU A 242 12.18 0.99 5.50
C GLU A 242 13.27 0.65 4.49
N ASP A 243 13.22 -0.56 3.90
CA ASP A 243 14.24 -1.00 2.95
C ASP A 243 14.19 -0.26 1.61
N LEU A 244 13.02 0.20 1.18
CA LEU A 244 12.82 0.79 -0.14
C LEU A 244 12.57 2.31 -0.10
N ASP A 245 12.35 2.91 1.09
CA ASP A 245 12.04 4.34 1.21
C ASP A 245 13.13 5.22 0.59
N ASP A 246 14.40 4.90 0.83
CA ASP A 246 15.51 5.71 0.30
C ASP A 246 15.57 5.71 -1.22
N THR A 247 15.12 4.65 -1.87
CA THR A 247 15.15 4.48 -3.33
C THR A 247 13.83 4.81 -4.00
N SER A 248 12.72 4.87 -3.26
CA SER A 248 11.38 5.12 -3.79
C SER A 248 11.16 6.58 -4.17
N ASN A 249 10.49 6.80 -5.31
CA ASN A 249 10.02 8.12 -5.74
C ASN A 249 8.64 8.46 -5.12
N MET A 250 8.03 7.56 -4.36
CA MET A 250 6.70 7.72 -3.76
C MET A 250 6.80 7.90 -2.23
N LYS A 251 7.79 8.68 -1.78
CA LYS A 251 7.89 9.06 -0.37
C LYS A 251 6.69 9.90 0.06
N SER A 252 6.23 9.71 1.29
CA SER A 252 5.18 10.56 1.86
C SER A 252 5.57 12.04 1.80
N VAL A 253 4.68 12.85 1.27
CA VAL A 253 4.79 14.31 1.30
C VAL A 253 4.32 14.83 2.65
N SER A 254 3.33 14.16 3.24
CA SER A 254 2.82 14.44 4.58
C SER A 254 3.82 13.96 5.64
N VAL A 255 3.97 14.74 6.70
CA VAL A 255 4.79 14.37 7.86
C VAL A 255 3.94 14.44 9.13
N SER A 256 4.41 13.82 10.20
CA SER A 256 3.77 13.82 11.51
C SER A 256 3.69 15.19 12.19
N LYS A 257 4.34 16.23 11.64
CA LYS A 257 4.32 17.60 12.18
C LYS A 257 2.94 18.25 12.03
N SER A 258 2.51 19.00 13.04
CA SER A 258 1.31 19.83 12.98
C SER A 258 1.46 20.98 11.97
N MET A 259 0.34 21.62 11.59
CA MET A 259 0.40 22.80 10.73
C MET A 259 1.17 23.95 11.39
N ALA A 260 1.04 24.12 12.73
CA ALA A 260 1.77 25.12 13.48
C ALA A 260 3.27 24.91 13.41
N GLU A 261 3.75 23.68 13.65
CA GLU A 261 5.16 23.32 13.53
C GLU A 261 5.72 23.51 12.12
N LEU A 262 4.92 23.22 11.08
CA LEU A 262 5.31 23.46 9.70
C LEU A 262 5.43 24.97 9.40
N LEU A 263 4.55 25.79 9.94
CA LEU A 263 4.63 27.24 9.80
C LEU A 263 5.83 27.79 10.56
N GLU A 264 6.11 27.31 11.76
CA GLU A 264 7.32 27.67 12.52
C GLU A 264 8.60 27.32 11.72
N ASP A 265 8.67 26.12 11.14
CA ASP A 265 9.79 25.72 10.28
C ASP A 265 9.91 26.62 9.03
N LEU A 266 8.78 27.03 8.44
CA LEU A 266 8.76 27.93 7.29
C LEU A 266 9.36 29.31 7.60
N PHE A 267 9.06 29.85 8.78
CA PHE A 267 9.53 31.18 9.20
C PHE A 267 10.84 31.15 9.98
N ARG A 268 11.38 29.95 10.30
CA ARG A 268 12.66 29.83 10.99
C ARG A 268 13.78 30.43 10.13
N PRO A 269 14.64 31.33 10.67
CA PRO A 269 15.79 31.84 9.94
C PRO A 269 16.80 30.72 9.60
N GLY A 270 17.36 30.73 8.40
CA GLY A 270 18.40 29.78 7.97
C GLY A 270 18.48 29.66 6.46
N GLU A 271 19.63 29.16 5.96
CA GLU A 271 19.92 29.01 4.53
C GLU A 271 19.38 27.72 3.90
N VAL A 272 18.74 26.84 4.68
CA VAL A 272 18.18 25.58 4.18
C VAL A 272 16.98 25.87 3.27
N SER A 273 16.95 25.22 2.12
CA SER A 273 15.79 25.30 1.20
C SER A 273 14.48 25.05 1.94
N LYS A 274 13.56 26.01 1.88
CA LYS A 274 12.23 25.91 2.48
C LYS A 274 11.21 25.21 1.60
N GLN A 275 11.61 24.85 0.39
CA GLN A 275 10.71 24.17 -0.56
C GLN A 275 10.08 22.89 0.02
N PRO A 276 10.83 21.99 0.70
CA PRO A 276 10.21 20.79 1.30
C PRO A 276 9.14 21.12 2.35
N VAL A 277 9.31 22.22 3.11
CA VAL A 277 8.31 22.65 4.10
C VAL A 277 7.09 23.24 3.43
N LYS A 278 7.26 24.05 2.39
CA LYS A 278 6.15 24.56 1.57
C LYS A 278 5.34 23.42 0.97
N ASP A 279 5.99 22.44 0.34
CA ASP A 279 5.32 21.29 -0.27
C ASP A 279 4.47 20.51 0.74
N ARG A 280 4.95 20.34 1.98
CA ARG A 280 4.21 19.68 3.07
C ARG A 280 2.97 20.49 3.50
N ILE A 281 3.10 21.81 3.57
CA ILE A 281 1.98 22.71 3.86
C ILE A 281 0.94 22.59 2.73
N LEU A 282 1.37 22.64 1.47
CA LEU A 282 0.50 22.53 0.31
C LEU A 282 -0.25 21.20 0.26
N ALA A 283 0.45 20.09 0.46
CA ALA A 283 -0.17 18.76 0.52
C ALA A 283 -1.27 18.67 1.61
N ARG A 284 -1.02 19.27 2.79
CA ARG A 284 -2.03 19.32 3.87
C ARG A 284 -3.22 20.21 3.54
N LEU A 285 -2.99 21.34 2.91
CA LEU A 285 -4.07 22.24 2.48
C LEU A 285 -4.95 21.53 1.42
N GLN A 286 -4.35 20.83 0.47
CA GLN A 286 -5.07 20.02 -0.51
C GLN A 286 -5.89 18.90 0.15
N ARG A 287 -5.28 18.16 1.09
CA ARG A 287 -5.97 17.11 1.85
C ARG A 287 -7.19 17.65 2.60
N LYS A 288 -7.06 18.83 3.24
CA LYS A 288 -8.20 19.51 3.87
C LYS A 288 -9.23 19.99 2.86
N GLY A 289 -8.80 20.59 1.76
CA GLY A 289 -9.68 21.09 0.69
C GLY A 289 -10.54 19.98 0.09
N ASN A 290 -10.01 18.78 -0.06
CA ASN A 290 -10.76 17.62 -0.56
C ASN A 290 -11.89 17.17 0.37
N ASN A 291 -11.80 17.49 1.68
CA ASN A 291 -12.79 17.14 2.71
C ASN A 291 -13.87 18.19 2.92
N LEU A 292 -13.78 19.34 2.31
CA LEU A 292 -14.75 20.41 2.49
C LEU A 292 -16.03 20.10 1.72
N THR A 293 -17.17 20.42 2.34
CA THR A 293 -18.46 20.47 1.62
C THR A 293 -18.44 21.59 0.58
N ASP A 294 -19.36 21.58 -0.37
CA ASP A 294 -19.39 22.62 -1.40
C ASP A 294 -19.67 24.01 -0.79
N GLU A 295 -20.47 24.10 0.26
CA GLU A 295 -20.70 25.34 1.03
C GLU A 295 -19.40 25.81 1.68
N GLN A 296 -18.66 24.94 2.34
CA GLN A 296 -17.36 25.25 2.94
C GLN A 296 -16.32 25.66 1.89
N LYS A 297 -16.31 25.02 0.70
CA LYS A 297 -15.44 25.41 -0.42
C LYS A 297 -15.75 26.82 -0.89
N TYR A 298 -17.05 27.16 -0.99
CA TYR A 298 -17.48 28.50 -1.35
C TYR A 298 -17.01 29.55 -0.33
N ASP A 299 -17.26 29.33 0.97
CA ASP A 299 -16.83 30.22 2.04
C ASP A 299 -15.32 30.45 2.06
N VAL A 300 -14.55 29.35 1.88
CA VAL A 300 -13.09 29.43 1.81
C VAL A 300 -12.65 30.20 0.56
N SER A 301 -13.26 29.94 -0.60
CA SER A 301 -12.95 30.64 -1.84
C SER A 301 -13.20 32.16 -1.70
N GLU A 302 -14.30 32.57 -1.08
CA GLU A 302 -14.61 33.98 -0.84
C GLU A 302 -13.51 34.66 0.00
N ARG A 303 -13.03 33.98 1.07
CA ARG A 303 -11.94 34.48 1.93
C ARG A 303 -10.58 34.50 1.21
N LEU A 304 -10.39 33.66 0.19
CA LEU A 304 -9.19 33.59 -0.63
C LEU A 304 -9.27 34.49 -1.89
N GLY A 305 -10.20 35.45 -1.93
CA GLY A 305 -10.36 36.37 -3.06
C GLY A 305 -10.88 35.73 -4.33
N GLY A 306 -11.76 34.72 -4.21
CA GLY A 306 -12.35 33.97 -5.32
C GLY A 306 -11.53 32.79 -5.79
N LYS A 307 -10.39 32.50 -5.14
CA LYS A 307 -9.50 31.39 -5.49
C LYS A 307 -9.90 30.12 -4.73
N THR A 308 -9.72 28.98 -5.38
CA THR A 308 -9.75 27.69 -4.68
C THR A 308 -8.52 27.53 -3.78
N ILE A 309 -8.60 26.64 -2.78
CA ILE A 309 -7.43 26.29 -1.95
C ILE A 309 -6.24 25.87 -2.83
N ARG A 310 -6.50 25.15 -3.90
CA ARG A 310 -5.49 24.67 -4.85
C ARG A 310 -4.80 25.82 -5.60
N GLU A 311 -5.56 26.78 -6.08
CA GLU A 311 -5.01 27.96 -6.78
C GLU A 311 -4.22 28.83 -5.84
N TYR A 312 -4.75 29.08 -4.63
CA TYR A 312 -4.05 29.83 -3.59
C TYR A 312 -2.76 29.14 -3.14
N ALA A 313 -2.80 27.81 -2.99
CA ALA A 313 -1.65 27.02 -2.63
C ALA A 313 -0.49 27.09 -3.63
N LYS A 314 -0.77 27.28 -4.93
CA LYS A 314 0.25 27.45 -5.97
C LYS A 314 0.96 28.80 -5.94
N GLU A 315 0.38 29.79 -5.28
CA GLU A 315 0.93 31.13 -5.18
C GLU A 315 1.78 31.34 -3.90
N LEU A 316 1.69 30.42 -2.93
CA LEU A 316 2.51 30.40 -1.72
C LEU A 316 3.92 29.87 -1.99
#